data_83c6af4c5985d42ff71e4f8dcfc19e19
#
_entry.id   83c6af4c5985d42ff71e4f8dcfc19e19
#
_cell.length_a   1.000
_cell.length_b   1.000
_cell.length_c   1.000
_cell.angle_alpha   90.00
_cell.angle_beta   90.00
_cell.angle_gamma   90.00
#
_symmetry.space_group_name_H-M   'P 1'
#
loop_
_entity.id
_entity.type
_entity.pdbx_description
1 polymer ?
#
loop_
_entity_poly.entity_id
_entity_poly.type
_entity_poly.pdbx_seq_one_letter_code
_entity_poly.pdbx_strand_id
1 'polypeptide(L)'
;MRTGVIAKKVGMTRLFQDDGRHVPVTVLSLEDCQVVSHRTLDTDGYYAVQLGAGEAKQKNVSKPQREHFAKAEVGLKKRVAEFRVQDQNGLVPVGSSISADHFVAGQKVDITGHTQGKGFAGAMKRWGFGGLRASHGVSISHRSHGSTGNRQDPGRVFKGKKMAGHMGDRQRTQQNLEVVRTDADRGLIFVKGSVPGSKNGWLLVRDAVKLALPENLPFPGAIISPAIAEGSVDTPEVEAQETVPTLEEVSNAPDAPAAEGAEPSNDEKGEG
;
A
#
# COMPACT_ATOMS: atom_id res chain seq x y z
N MET A 1 1.63 -10.45 19.06
CA MET A 1 1.45 -10.13 17.61
C MET A 1 2.31 -8.93 17.32
N ARG A 2 3.12 -8.98 16.27
CA ARG A 2 3.87 -7.84 15.73
C ARG A 2 3.04 -7.10 14.68
N THR A 3 3.54 -5.96 14.19
CA THR A 3 2.86 -5.19 13.14
C THR A 3 2.75 -5.99 11.84
N GLY A 4 1.77 -5.69 10.99
CA GLY A 4 1.72 -6.15 9.60
C GLY A 4 2.30 -5.11 8.66
N VAL A 5 2.12 -5.30 7.35
CA VAL A 5 2.53 -4.34 6.31
C VAL A 5 1.43 -4.08 5.30
N ILE A 6 1.51 -2.94 4.64
CA ILE A 6 0.65 -2.59 3.49
C ILE A 6 1.45 -2.88 2.22
N ALA A 7 0.94 -3.78 1.38
CA ALA A 7 1.58 -4.16 0.14
C ALA A 7 0.64 -3.92 -1.06
N LYS A 8 1.21 -3.83 -2.24
CA LYS A 8 0.48 -3.69 -3.49
C LYS A 8 0.65 -4.95 -4.34
N LYS A 9 -0.44 -5.48 -4.88
CA LYS A 9 -0.42 -6.65 -5.75
C LYS A 9 0.16 -6.28 -7.12
N VAL A 10 1.32 -6.81 -7.46
CA VAL A 10 1.94 -6.62 -8.78
C VAL A 10 1.29 -7.56 -9.80
N GLY A 11 1.18 -8.85 -9.46
CA GLY A 11 0.65 -9.86 -10.35
C GLY A 11 0.90 -11.27 -9.83
N MET A 12 0.73 -12.24 -10.70
CA MET A 12 1.04 -13.64 -10.41
C MET A 12 2.07 -14.16 -11.41
N THR A 13 2.94 -15.02 -10.93
CA THR A 13 3.94 -15.75 -11.71
C THR A 13 4.12 -17.14 -11.12
N ARG A 14 5.08 -17.88 -11.63
CA ARG A 14 5.50 -19.18 -11.10
C ARG A 14 6.99 -19.15 -10.79
N LEU A 15 7.38 -19.83 -9.74
CA LEU A 15 8.77 -20.08 -9.40
C LEU A 15 9.03 -21.57 -9.59
N PHE A 16 10.21 -21.87 -10.11
CA PHE A 16 10.72 -23.22 -10.20
C PHE A 16 11.53 -23.50 -8.94
N GLN A 17 11.28 -24.62 -8.30
CA GLN A 17 12.06 -25.11 -7.18
C GLN A 17 13.10 -26.11 -7.68
N ASP A 18 14.13 -26.33 -6.90
CA ASP A 18 15.24 -27.25 -7.23
C ASP A 18 14.77 -28.71 -7.39
N ASP A 19 13.64 -29.04 -6.76
CA ASP A 19 12.95 -30.34 -6.91
C ASP A 19 12.15 -30.48 -8.22
N GLY A 20 12.21 -29.50 -9.12
CA GLY A 20 11.48 -29.46 -10.39
C GLY A 20 10.01 -29.04 -10.28
N ARG A 21 9.51 -28.71 -9.10
CA ARG A 21 8.13 -28.28 -8.92
C ARG A 21 7.92 -26.84 -9.35
N HIS A 22 6.79 -26.59 -9.98
CA HIS A 22 6.31 -25.25 -10.29
C HIS A 22 5.39 -24.74 -9.18
N VAL A 23 5.81 -23.71 -8.48
CA VAL A 23 5.03 -23.08 -7.43
C VAL A 23 4.38 -21.83 -7.95
N PRO A 24 3.03 -21.75 -8.04
CA PRO A 24 2.34 -20.52 -8.39
C PRO A 24 2.48 -19.52 -7.26
N VAL A 25 2.94 -18.30 -7.57
CA VAL A 25 3.15 -17.25 -6.58
C VAL A 25 2.47 -15.95 -7.00
N THR A 26 2.00 -15.21 -6.02
CA THR A 26 1.62 -13.81 -6.17
C THR A 26 2.76 -12.92 -5.69
N VAL A 27 3.12 -11.95 -6.52
CA VAL A 27 4.14 -10.96 -6.20
C VAL A 27 3.47 -9.73 -5.59
N LEU A 28 3.93 -9.36 -4.41
CA LEU A 28 3.51 -8.19 -3.66
C LEU A 28 4.68 -7.21 -3.59
N SER A 29 4.43 -5.93 -3.81
CA SER A 29 5.42 -4.86 -3.67
C SER A 29 5.11 -4.03 -2.43
N LEU A 30 6.12 -3.76 -1.64
CA LEU A 30 6.10 -2.76 -0.58
C LEU A 30 6.49 -1.42 -1.20
N GLU A 31 5.53 -0.51 -1.31
CA GLU A 31 5.76 0.83 -1.82
C GLU A 31 5.82 1.78 -0.63
N ASP A 32 7.03 2.06 -0.15
CA ASP A 32 7.32 3.05 0.89
C ASP A 32 6.39 2.92 2.12
N CYS A 33 6.44 1.75 2.76
CA CYS A 33 5.63 1.43 3.94
C CYS A 33 6.28 2.04 5.18
N GLN A 34 5.75 3.17 5.66
CA GLN A 34 6.28 3.93 6.81
C GLN A 34 5.28 4.00 7.95
N VAL A 35 5.81 4.15 9.16
CA VAL A 35 5.01 4.36 10.38
C VAL A 35 4.59 5.82 10.46
N VAL A 36 3.27 6.06 10.50
CA VAL A 36 2.70 7.41 10.56
C VAL A 36 2.35 7.82 11.99
N SER A 37 1.80 6.91 12.78
CA SER A 37 1.46 7.18 14.18
C SER A 37 1.32 5.91 14.99
N HIS A 38 1.28 6.07 16.30
CA HIS A 38 0.98 5.02 17.26
C HIS A 38 -0.39 5.23 17.89
N ARG A 39 -1.00 4.13 18.30
CA ARG A 39 -2.11 4.10 19.25
C ARG A 39 -1.58 3.52 20.56
N THR A 40 -1.87 4.18 21.66
CA THR A 40 -1.44 3.77 22.99
C THR A 40 -2.63 3.51 23.90
N LEU A 41 -2.41 2.76 24.97
CA LEU A 41 -3.47 2.42 25.90
C LEU A 41 -4.09 3.67 26.55
N ASP A 42 -3.24 4.66 26.89
CA ASP A 42 -3.64 5.87 27.59
C ASP A 42 -4.55 6.79 26.76
N THR A 43 -4.26 6.91 25.45
CA THR A 43 -5.00 7.81 24.56
C THR A 43 -6.15 7.12 23.83
N ASP A 44 -5.93 5.89 23.35
CA ASP A 44 -6.84 5.21 22.45
C ASP A 44 -7.45 3.92 23.05
N GLY A 45 -6.95 3.44 24.20
CA GLY A 45 -7.42 2.23 24.87
C GLY A 45 -6.91 0.93 24.25
N TYR A 46 -5.95 0.97 23.31
CA TYR A 46 -5.30 -0.20 22.71
C TYR A 46 -3.98 0.17 22.07
N TYR A 47 -3.12 -0.85 21.84
CA TYR A 47 -1.87 -0.66 21.12
C TYR A 47 -2.04 -0.99 19.64
N ALA A 48 -1.61 -0.06 18.78
CA ALA A 48 -1.55 -0.28 17.33
C ALA A 48 -0.49 0.62 16.67
N VAL A 49 0.00 0.17 15.52
CA VAL A 49 0.86 0.94 14.64
C VAL A 49 0.05 1.34 13.41
N GLN A 50 0.00 2.63 13.11
CA GLN A 50 -0.61 3.13 11.90
C GLN A 50 0.47 3.25 10.82
N LEU A 51 0.32 2.49 9.75
CA LEU A 51 1.21 2.47 8.60
C LEU A 51 0.62 3.25 7.43
N GLY A 52 1.49 3.93 6.71
CA GLY A 52 1.17 4.57 5.44
C GLY A 52 1.98 3.96 4.30
N ALA A 53 1.38 3.81 3.11
CA ALA A 53 2.06 3.26 1.94
C ALA A 53 1.68 3.99 0.65
N GLY A 54 2.65 4.03 -0.28
CA GLY A 54 2.54 4.65 -1.59
C GLY A 54 2.45 6.17 -1.53
N GLU A 55 3.03 6.86 -2.48
CA GLU A 55 3.02 8.31 -2.55
C GLU A 55 1.68 8.87 -3.04
N ALA A 56 1.24 9.95 -2.44
CA ALA A 56 0.04 10.68 -2.83
C ALA A 56 0.40 12.09 -3.33
N LYS A 57 -0.23 12.52 -4.42
CA LYS A 57 -0.10 13.90 -4.90
C LYS A 57 -0.80 14.84 -3.92
N GLN A 58 -0.18 15.98 -3.59
CA GLN A 58 -0.68 16.95 -2.61
C GLN A 58 -2.13 17.40 -2.88
N LYS A 59 -2.50 17.57 -4.15
CA LYS A 59 -3.86 17.95 -4.55
C LYS A 59 -4.95 16.93 -4.18
N ASN A 60 -4.57 15.67 -3.96
CA ASN A 60 -5.49 14.57 -3.66
C ASN A 60 -5.60 14.29 -2.15
N VAL A 61 -4.87 15.04 -1.31
CA VAL A 61 -4.83 14.84 0.14
C VAL A 61 -5.48 16.05 0.81
N SER A 62 -6.44 15.80 1.69
CA SER A 62 -7.12 16.85 2.45
C SER A 62 -6.19 17.55 3.44
N LYS A 63 -6.51 18.80 3.83
CA LYS A 63 -5.68 19.56 4.78
C LYS A 63 -5.44 18.82 6.10
N PRO A 64 -6.43 18.22 6.78
CA PRO A 64 -6.20 17.48 8.01
C PRO A 64 -5.24 16.29 7.84
N GLN A 65 -5.35 15.58 6.72
CA GLN A 65 -4.44 14.46 6.44
C GLN A 65 -3.01 14.94 6.17
N ARG A 66 -2.83 16.07 5.49
CA ARG A 66 -1.49 16.66 5.27
C ARG A 66 -0.83 17.02 6.60
N GLU A 67 -1.57 17.65 7.51
CA GLU A 67 -1.08 18.00 8.84
C GLU A 67 -0.76 16.75 9.68
N HIS A 68 -1.56 15.69 9.54
CA HIS A 68 -1.31 14.41 10.20
C HIS A 68 0.02 13.79 9.75
N PHE A 69 0.31 13.78 8.44
CA PHE A 69 1.60 13.30 7.92
C PHE A 69 2.76 14.23 8.27
N ALA A 70 2.54 15.55 8.24
CA ALA A 70 3.56 16.52 8.62
C ALA A 70 3.99 16.38 10.09
N LYS A 71 3.03 16.11 10.99
CA LYS A 71 3.32 15.85 12.42
C LYS A 71 4.21 14.62 12.63
N ALA A 72 4.13 13.65 11.73
CA ALA A 72 4.92 12.41 11.76
C ALA A 72 6.23 12.52 10.96
N GLU A 73 6.50 13.69 10.34
CA GLU A 73 7.65 13.93 9.45
C GLU A 73 7.74 12.92 8.29
N VAL A 74 6.57 12.46 7.80
CA VAL A 74 6.43 11.44 6.76
C VAL A 74 5.84 12.07 5.50
N GLY A 75 6.28 11.61 4.33
CA GLY A 75 5.71 11.99 3.05
C GLY A 75 4.22 11.66 2.95
N LEU A 76 3.52 12.32 2.01
CA LEU A 76 2.07 12.10 1.82
C LEU A 76 1.80 10.68 1.34
N LYS A 77 1.02 9.91 2.10
CA LYS A 77 0.71 8.52 1.80
C LYS A 77 -0.66 8.35 1.13
N LYS A 78 -0.71 7.42 0.20
CA LYS A 78 -1.93 7.11 -0.56
C LYS A 78 -2.87 6.20 0.21
N ARG A 79 -2.33 5.28 1.01
CA ARG A 79 -3.10 4.33 1.81
C ARG A 79 -2.58 4.35 3.24
N VAL A 80 -3.51 4.35 4.17
CA VAL A 80 -3.22 4.28 5.60
C VAL A 80 -4.02 3.13 6.18
N ALA A 81 -3.41 2.33 7.05
CA ALA A 81 -4.08 1.25 7.78
C ALA A 81 -3.44 1.05 9.15
N GLU A 82 -4.22 0.57 10.10
CA GLU A 82 -3.77 0.25 11.45
C GLU A 82 -3.57 -1.27 11.62
N PHE A 83 -2.50 -1.60 12.32
CA PHE A 83 -2.20 -2.96 12.73
C PHE A 83 -2.10 -3.00 14.26
N ARG A 84 -3.00 -3.76 14.88
CA ARG A 84 -2.96 -3.97 16.32
C ARG A 84 -1.76 -4.81 16.71
N VAL A 85 -1.07 -4.39 17.75
CA VAL A 85 0.02 -5.12 18.41
C VAL A 85 -0.40 -5.49 19.82
N GLN A 86 0.24 -6.48 20.44
CA GLN A 86 -0.12 -6.93 21.78
C GLN A 86 0.33 -5.94 22.86
N ASP A 87 1.57 -5.49 22.76
CA ASP A 87 2.25 -4.76 23.81
C ASP A 87 2.96 -3.52 23.26
N GLN A 88 3.35 -2.65 24.14
CA GLN A 88 4.14 -1.45 23.82
C GLN A 88 5.47 -1.79 23.11
N ASN A 89 6.10 -2.92 23.45
CA ASN A 89 7.34 -3.39 22.82
C ASN A 89 7.17 -3.72 21.33
N GLY A 90 5.93 -3.95 20.87
CA GLY A 90 5.61 -4.16 19.46
C GLY A 90 5.44 -2.87 18.66
N LEU A 91 5.56 -1.70 19.28
CA LEU A 91 5.47 -0.42 18.59
C LEU A 91 6.78 -0.12 17.85
N VAL A 92 6.67 0.10 16.56
CA VAL A 92 7.78 0.50 15.67
C VAL A 92 7.89 2.03 15.69
N PRO A 93 9.06 2.65 15.82
CA PRO A 93 9.19 4.11 15.89
C PRO A 93 8.50 4.85 14.74
N VAL A 94 7.89 6.01 15.05
CA VAL A 94 7.24 6.86 14.04
C VAL A 94 8.28 7.34 13.03
N GLY A 95 7.90 7.43 11.75
CA GLY A 95 8.80 7.83 10.66
C GLY A 95 9.66 6.70 10.09
N SER A 96 9.82 5.57 10.78
CA SER A 96 10.61 4.45 10.27
C SER A 96 9.90 3.71 9.14
N SER A 97 10.69 3.15 8.21
CA SER A 97 10.21 2.34 7.09
C SER A 97 10.35 0.85 7.41
N ILE A 98 9.44 0.04 6.90
CA ILE A 98 9.47 -1.43 7.07
C ILE A 98 9.90 -2.07 5.76
N SER A 99 10.92 -2.95 5.82
CA SER A 99 11.43 -3.69 4.66
C SER A 99 10.66 -4.99 4.38
N ALA A 100 10.92 -5.59 3.21
CA ALA A 100 10.34 -6.89 2.85
C ALA A 100 10.85 -8.05 3.73
N ASP A 101 12.03 -7.89 4.36
CA ASP A 101 12.60 -8.86 5.31
C ASP A 101 11.84 -8.96 6.63
N HIS A 102 10.78 -8.14 6.77
CA HIS A 102 9.80 -8.31 7.84
C HIS A 102 9.21 -9.72 7.86
N PHE A 103 9.06 -10.35 6.70
CA PHE A 103 8.63 -11.74 6.57
C PHE A 103 9.78 -12.63 6.14
N VAL A 104 9.79 -13.85 6.68
CA VAL A 104 10.83 -14.86 6.40
C VAL A 104 10.27 -15.94 5.48
N ALA A 105 11.11 -16.50 4.61
CA ALA A 105 10.73 -17.62 3.75
C ALA A 105 10.22 -18.81 4.59
N GLY A 106 9.14 -19.46 4.13
CA GLY A 106 8.44 -20.53 4.85
C GLY A 106 7.41 -20.05 5.87
N GLN A 107 7.41 -18.77 6.26
CA GLN A 107 6.42 -18.21 7.18
C GLN A 107 5.02 -18.25 6.58
N LYS A 108 4.00 -18.46 7.45
CA LYS A 108 2.60 -18.34 7.06
C LYS A 108 2.06 -16.95 7.38
N VAL A 109 1.32 -16.38 6.43
CA VAL A 109 0.74 -15.04 6.52
C VAL A 109 -0.74 -15.04 6.17
N ASP A 110 -1.47 -14.08 6.72
CA ASP A 110 -2.86 -13.80 6.40
C ASP A 110 -2.92 -12.52 5.57
N ILE A 111 -3.55 -12.59 4.38
CA ILE A 111 -3.63 -11.47 3.45
C ILE A 111 -5.07 -11.02 3.30
N THR A 112 -5.31 -9.77 3.64
CA THR A 112 -6.63 -9.13 3.53
C THR A 112 -6.64 -8.14 2.38
N GLY A 113 -7.66 -8.21 1.52
CA GLY A 113 -7.84 -7.29 0.41
C GLY A 113 -9.27 -7.22 -0.07
N HIS A 114 -9.55 -6.28 -0.97
CA HIS A 114 -10.83 -6.14 -1.62
C HIS A 114 -10.88 -6.98 -2.90
N THR A 115 -11.86 -7.86 -3.01
CA THR A 115 -12.06 -8.68 -4.21
C THR A 115 -12.49 -7.83 -5.40
N GLN A 116 -12.23 -8.30 -6.61
CA GLN A 116 -12.70 -7.63 -7.83
C GLN A 116 -14.23 -7.52 -7.82
N GLY A 117 -14.76 -6.33 -8.09
CA GLY A 117 -16.18 -6.11 -8.28
C GLY A 117 -16.68 -6.80 -9.55
N LYS A 118 -17.85 -7.44 -9.47
CA LYS A 118 -18.54 -8.08 -10.60
C LYS A 118 -19.94 -7.51 -10.82
N GLY A 119 -20.24 -6.39 -10.17
CA GLY A 119 -21.52 -5.70 -10.24
C GLY A 119 -22.68 -6.53 -9.70
N PHE A 120 -23.89 -6.27 -10.17
CA PHE A 120 -25.06 -7.06 -9.86
C PHE A 120 -24.99 -8.41 -10.58
N ALA A 121 -25.08 -9.52 -9.86
CA ALA A 121 -24.98 -10.86 -10.41
C ALA A 121 -26.24 -11.67 -10.07
N GLY A 122 -26.75 -12.39 -11.07
CA GLY A 122 -27.85 -13.33 -10.89
C GLY A 122 -27.48 -14.49 -9.95
N ALA A 123 -28.48 -15.22 -9.45
CA ALA A 123 -28.30 -16.32 -8.52
C ALA A 123 -27.37 -17.44 -9.05
N MET A 124 -27.41 -17.71 -10.35
CA MET A 124 -26.52 -18.68 -10.99
C MET A 124 -25.05 -18.27 -10.84
N LYS A 125 -24.69 -17.03 -11.23
CA LYS A 125 -23.31 -16.54 -11.16
C LYS A 125 -22.84 -16.35 -9.73
N ARG A 126 -23.73 -15.84 -8.85
CA ARG A 126 -23.35 -15.46 -7.50
C ARG A 126 -23.23 -16.67 -6.55
N TRP A 127 -24.10 -17.68 -6.72
CA TRP A 127 -24.26 -18.80 -5.81
C TRP A 127 -24.14 -20.17 -6.45
N GLY A 128 -23.97 -20.26 -7.78
CA GLY A 128 -23.88 -21.52 -8.50
C GLY A 128 -25.21 -22.25 -8.65
N PHE A 129 -26.34 -21.53 -8.68
CA PHE A 129 -27.65 -22.14 -8.92
C PHE A 129 -27.75 -22.72 -10.32
N GLY A 130 -28.41 -23.87 -10.49
CA GLY A 130 -28.58 -24.55 -11.77
C GLY A 130 -29.49 -23.82 -12.77
N GLY A 131 -30.38 -22.97 -12.26
CA GLY A 131 -31.43 -22.36 -13.10
C GLY A 131 -32.61 -23.32 -13.37
N LEU A 132 -33.41 -22.97 -14.37
CA LEU A 132 -34.51 -23.79 -14.84
C LEU A 132 -34.19 -24.48 -16.17
N ARG A 133 -35.00 -25.42 -16.58
CA ARG A 133 -34.81 -26.18 -17.84
C ARG A 133 -34.77 -25.23 -19.04
N ALA A 134 -34.00 -25.59 -20.09
CA ALA A 134 -33.93 -24.87 -21.32
C ALA A 134 -35.13 -25.09 -22.26
N SER A 135 -35.86 -26.22 -22.05
CA SER A 135 -37.02 -26.66 -22.82
C SER A 135 -38.18 -27.09 -21.91
N HIS A 136 -39.13 -27.84 -22.35
CA HIS A 136 -40.30 -28.29 -21.60
C HIS A 136 -41.20 -27.15 -21.10
N GLY A 137 -41.49 -26.16 -21.99
CA GLY A 137 -42.42 -25.09 -21.70
C GLY A 137 -41.88 -23.96 -20.84
N VAL A 138 -40.62 -23.98 -20.44
CA VAL A 138 -40.00 -22.87 -19.73
C VAL A 138 -39.78 -21.72 -20.72
N SER A 139 -40.41 -20.56 -20.46
CA SER A 139 -40.19 -19.31 -21.15
C SER A 139 -39.27 -18.43 -20.31
N ILE A 140 -38.70 -17.41 -20.81
CA ILE A 140 -37.80 -16.36 -20.28
C ILE A 140 -37.13 -16.59 -18.88
N SER A 141 -37.62 -17.50 -18.05
CA SER A 141 -37.16 -17.71 -16.65
C SER A 141 -35.97 -18.66 -16.50
N HIS A 142 -35.23 -18.99 -17.57
CA HIS A 142 -34.15 -19.99 -17.57
C HIS A 142 -33.07 -19.76 -16.50
N ARG A 143 -32.80 -18.53 -16.15
CA ARG A 143 -31.72 -18.16 -15.21
C ARG A 143 -32.23 -17.73 -13.82
N SER A 144 -33.50 -17.97 -13.51
CA SER A 144 -34.06 -17.61 -12.20
C SER A 144 -33.56 -18.55 -11.08
N HIS A 145 -33.70 -18.11 -9.85
CA HIS A 145 -33.23 -18.85 -8.68
C HIS A 145 -34.25 -19.89 -8.17
N GLY A 146 -35.44 -19.98 -8.78
CA GLY A 146 -36.49 -20.86 -8.37
C GLY A 146 -37.31 -20.35 -7.18
N SER A 147 -37.90 -21.24 -6.37
CA SER A 147 -38.72 -20.86 -5.22
C SER A 147 -37.92 -20.12 -4.15
N THR A 148 -38.53 -19.12 -3.54
CA THR A 148 -37.95 -18.36 -2.40
C THR A 148 -38.39 -18.87 -1.04
N GLY A 149 -39.42 -19.70 -0.98
CA GLY A 149 -39.94 -20.27 0.28
C GLY A 149 -41.23 -21.02 0.07
N ASN A 150 -41.88 -21.39 1.18
CA ASN A 150 -43.20 -22.02 1.23
C ASN A 150 -44.29 -20.94 1.06
N ARG A 151 -45.54 -21.34 1.21
CA ARG A 151 -46.74 -20.52 1.02
C ARG A 151 -47.08 -19.69 2.27
N GLN A 152 -48.21 -19.94 2.93
CA GLN A 152 -48.70 -19.22 4.12
C GLN A 152 -47.85 -19.52 5.36
N ASP A 153 -47.32 -20.70 5.51
CA ASP A 153 -46.37 -21.06 6.55
C ASP A 153 -44.98 -21.25 5.99
N PRO A 154 -43.97 -20.48 6.47
CA PRO A 154 -43.95 -19.49 7.55
C PRO A 154 -44.36 -18.07 7.15
N GLY A 155 -44.96 -17.87 5.96
CA GLY A 155 -45.40 -16.55 5.47
C GLY A 155 -44.30 -15.51 5.20
N ARG A 156 -43.06 -15.93 5.25
CA ARG A 156 -41.88 -15.08 5.06
C ARG A 156 -40.74 -15.83 4.35
N VAL A 157 -39.84 -15.07 3.71
CA VAL A 157 -38.56 -15.59 3.21
C VAL A 157 -37.57 -15.61 4.37
N PHE A 158 -36.92 -16.74 4.60
CA PHE A 158 -35.94 -16.87 5.68
C PHE A 158 -34.72 -15.95 5.44
N LYS A 159 -34.19 -15.41 6.54
CA LYS A 159 -32.95 -14.64 6.51
C LYS A 159 -31.80 -15.49 5.94
N GLY A 160 -30.92 -14.88 5.15
CA GLY A 160 -29.79 -15.58 4.52
C GLY A 160 -30.15 -16.37 3.25
N LYS A 161 -31.40 -16.35 2.76
CA LYS A 161 -31.78 -16.96 1.47
C LYS A 161 -30.90 -16.42 0.36
N LYS A 162 -30.24 -17.32 -0.37
CA LYS A 162 -29.36 -16.97 -1.48
C LYS A 162 -30.17 -16.38 -2.66
N MET A 163 -29.88 -15.13 -3.03
CA MET A 163 -30.56 -14.40 -4.10
C MET A 163 -29.55 -13.64 -4.95
N ALA A 164 -30.00 -13.11 -6.09
CA ALA A 164 -29.24 -12.16 -6.88
C ALA A 164 -28.82 -10.95 -6.05
N GLY A 165 -27.78 -10.25 -6.47
CA GLY A 165 -27.31 -9.04 -5.80
C GLY A 165 -25.84 -8.74 -6.13
N HIS A 166 -25.29 -7.76 -5.48
CA HIS A 166 -23.91 -7.31 -5.68
C HIS A 166 -22.91 -8.44 -5.39
N MET A 167 -21.99 -8.69 -6.32
CA MET A 167 -20.94 -9.69 -6.20
C MET A 167 -19.57 -9.05 -6.33
N GLY A 168 -18.65 -9.46 -5.47
CA GLY A 168 -17.31 -8.85 -5.40
C GLY A 168 -17.29 -7.53 -4.67
N ASP A 169 -16.18 -6.79 -4.79
CA ASP A 169 -15.88 -5.54 -4.08
C ASP A 169 -16.15 -5.63 -2.58
N ARG A 170 -15.70 -6.74 -2.00
CA ARG A 170 -15.81 -7.03 -0.56
C ARG A 170 -14.46 -7.35 0.01
N GLN A 171 -14.22 -6.91 1.22
CA GLN A 171 -13.04 -7.29 1.98
C GLN A 171 -13.07 -8.80 2.26
N ARG A 172 -11.98 -9.47 1.95
CA ARG A 172 -11.77 -10.91 2.20
C ARG A 172 -10.35 -11.12 2.66
N THR A 173 -10.21 -12.06 3.59
CA THR A 173 -8.91 -12.49 4.10
C THR A 173 -8.65 -13.92 3.62
N GLN A 174 -7.51 -14.11 2.97
CA GLN A 174 -6.97 -15.43 2.67
C GLN A 174 -5.97 -15.77 3.76
N GLN A 175 -6.24 -16.83 4.49
CA GLN A 175 -5.43 -17.24 5.64
C GLN A 175 -4.36 -18.26 5.27
N ASN A 176 -3.30 -18.33 6.08
CA ASN A 176 -2.26 -19.34 6.04
C ASN A 176 -1.51 -19.47 4.70
N LEU A 177 -1.33 -18.38 3.99
CA LEU A 177 -0.51 -18.35 2.78
C LEU A 177 0.97 -18.43 3.14
N GLU A 178 1.75 -19.18 2.38
CA GLU A 178 3.17 -19.37 2.59
C GLU A 178 3.97 -18.31 1.86
N VAL A 179 4.90 -17.66 2.55
CA VAL A 179 5.91 -16.80 1.95
C VAL A 179 7.00 -17.70 1.35
N VAL A 180 7.17 -17.69 0.04
CA VAL A 180 8.15 -18.50 -0.66
C VAL A 180 9.52 -17.86 -0.63
N ARG A 181 9.58 -16.55 -0.89
CA ARG A 181 10.80 -15.75 -0.98
C ARG A 181 10.49 -14.29 -0.67
N THR A 182 11.48 -13.58 -0.14
CA THR A 182 11.51 -12.11 -0.04
C THR A 182 12.68 -11.56 -0.84
N ASP A 183 12.55 -10.33 -1.31
CA ASP A 183 13.58 -9.57 -2.00
C ASP A 183 13.58 -8.18 -1.38
N ALA A 184 14.54 -7.93 -0.50
CA ALA A 184 14.65 -6.68 0.25
C ALA A 184 14.99 -5.50 -0.66
N ASP A 185 15.89 -5.69 -1.62
CA ASP A 185 16.39 -4.64 -2.50
C ASP A 185 15.28 -4.04 -3.36
N ARG A 186 14.36 -4.89 -3.82
CA ARG A 186 13.21 -4.48 -4.63
C ARG A 186 11.93 -4.30 -3.83
N GLY A 187 11.95 -4.59 -2.53
CA GLY A 187 10.78 -4.56 -1.68
C GLY A 187 9.68 -5.56 -2.11
N LEU A 188 10.06 -6.76 -2.58
CA LEU A 188 9.10 -7.74 -3.08
C LEU A 188 8.91 -8.90 -2.10
N ILE A 189 7.65 -9.35 -1.99
CA ILE A 189 7.27 -10.53 -1.22
C ILE A 189 6.55 -11.49 -2.17
N PHE A 190 7.03 -12.73 -2.23
CA PHE A 190 6.48 -13.80 -3.06
C PHE A 190 5.65 -14.73 -2.18
N VAL A 191 4.34 -14.75 -2.40
CA VAL A 191 3.40 -15.55 -1.61
C VAL A 191 2.82 -16.66 -2.47
N LYS A 192 2.83 -17.89 -1.96
CA LYS A 192 2.30 -19.07 -2.64
C LYS A 192 0.79 -18.98 -2.81
N GLY A 193 0.33 -19.10 -4.05
CA GLY A 193 -1.09 -19.13 -4.38
C GLY A 193 -1.68 -17.77 -4.72
N SER A 194 -3.01 -17.69 -4.70
CA SER A 194 -3.77 -16.49 -5.07
C SER A 194 -4.08 -15.62 -3.86
N VAL A 195 -4.13 -14.31 -4.07
CA VAL A 195 -4.58 -13.33 -3.09
C VAL A 195 -5.78 -12.54 -3.61
N PRO A 196 -6.65 -12.03 -2.73
CA PRO A 196 -7.82 -11.25 -3.15
C PRO A 196 -7.43 -9.97 -3.90
N GLY A 197 -8.28 -9.52 -4.79
CA GLY A 197 -8.14 -8.24 -5.48
C GLY A 197 -7.53 -8.30 -6.88
N SER A 198 -7.57 -7.15 -7.54
CA SER A 198 -7.01 -6.93 -8.88
C SER A 198 -5.51 -6.62 -8.84
N LYS A 199 -4.87 -6.62 -10.01
CA LYS A 199 -3.54 -6.02 -10.19
C LYS A 199 -3.57 -4.56 -9.70
N ASN A 200 -2.51 -4.12 -9.06
CA ASN A 200 -2.36 -2.82 -8.40
C ASN A 200 -3.33 -2.58 -7.22
N GLY A 201 -4.04 -3.60 -6.73
CA GLY A 201 -4.85 -3.51 -5.51
C GLY A 201 -3.99 -3.49 -4.25
N TRP A 202 -4.42 -2.72 -3.24
CA TRP A 202 -3.78 -2.66 -1.94
C TRP A 202 -4.21 -3.83 -1.06
N LEU A 203 -3.25 -4.40 -0.36
CA LEU A 203 -3.40 -5.55 0.51
C LEU A 203 -2.79 -5.26 1.89
N LEU A 204 -3.41 -5.82 2.91
CA LEU A 204 -2.88 -5.84 4.26
C LEU A 204 -2.32 -7.25 4.51
N VAL A 205 -1.04 -7.33 4.79
CA VAL A 205 -0.34 -8.59 5.08
C VAL A 205 0.01 -8.59 6.55
N ARG A 206 -0.34 -9.66 7.24
CA ARG A 206 -0.01 -9.86 8.65
C ARG A 206 0.37 -11.31 8.91
N ASP A 207 0.98 -11.56 10.03
CA ASP A 207 1.28 -12.92 10.48
C ASP A 207 0.02 -13.76 10.58
N ALA A 208 0.12 -15.06 10.28
CA ALA A 208 -1.01 -15.99 10.42
C ALA A 208 -1.47 -16.06 11.88
N VAL A 209 -2.77 -15.83 12.10
CA VAL A 209 -3.34 -15.85 13.46
C VAL A 209 -3.46 -17.28 14.00
N LYS A 210 -3.69 -18.26 13.13
CA LYS A 210 -3.98 -19.65 13.50
C LYS A 210 -2.77 -20.57 13.63
N LEU A 211 -1.60 -20.11 13.18
CA LEU A 211 -0.36 -20.90 13.17
C LEU A 211 0.71 -20.23 14.02
N ALA A 212 1.55 -21.05 14.62
CA ALA A 212 2.69 -20.55 15.37
C ALA A 212 3.66 -19.78 14.48
N LEU A 213 4.26 -18.76 15.04
CA LEU A 213 5.28 -17.96 14.36
C LEU A 213 6.62 -18.70 14.41
N PRO A 214 7.45 -18.60 13.35
CA PRO A 214 8.83 -19.05 13.41
C PRO A 214 9.62 -18.28 14.48
N GLU A 215 10.65 -18.91 15.07
CA GLU A 215 11.44 -18.30 16.13
C GLU A 215 12.35 -17.16 15.64
N ASN A 216 12.75 -17.19 14.37
CA ASN A 216 13.74 -16.26 13.77
C ASN A 216 13.09 -15.03 13.10
N LEU A 217 12.02 -14.50 13.66
CA LEU A 217 11.36 -13.31 13.10
C LEU A 217 11.96 -12.02 13.65
N PRO A 218 12.16 -10.98 12.83
CA PRO A 218 12.54 -9.67 13.29
C PRO A 218 11.42 -9.07 14.16
N PHE A 219 11.77 -8.63 15.38
CA PHE A 219 10.83 -8.00 16.31
C PHE A 219 11.35 -6.63 16.74
N PRO A 220 10.53 -5.59 16.77
CA PRO A 220 9.10 -5.50 16.43
C PRO A 220 8.81 -5.54 14.92
N GLY A 221 9.82 -5.45 14.07
CA GLY A 221 9.75 -5.53 12.61
C GLY A 221 11.13 -5.32 11.98
N ALA A 222 11.30 -5.63 10.70
CA ALA A 222 12.50 -5.27 9.94
C ALA A 222 12.45 -3.77 9.60
N ILE A 223 13.07 -2.97 10.44
CA ILE A 223 13.08 -1.52 10.35
C ILE A 223 14.26 -1.07 9.50
N ILE A 224 13.98 -0.30 8.46
CA ILE A 224 14.97 0.53 7.80
C ILE A 224 14.91 1.88 8.52
N SER A 225 15.86 2.13 9.42
CA SER A 225 16.04 3.48 9.94
C SER A 225 16.31 4.40 8.74
N PRO A 226 15.71 5.60 8.67
CA PRO A 226 16.22 6.59 7.74
C PRO A 226 17.69 6.73 8.10
N ALA A 227 18.58 6.33 7.19
CA ALA A 227 19.98 6.70 7.32
C ALA A 227 19.93 8.23 7.39
N ILE A 228 20.20 8.79 8.57
CA ILE A 228 20.73 10.13 8.65
C ILE A 228 21.91 10.02 7.70
N ALA A 229 21.81 10.71 6.58
CA ALA A 229 22.94 10.90 5.69
C ALA A 229 23.97 11.68 6.54
N GLU A 230 24.74 10.92 7.31
CA GLU A 230 26.05 11.36 7.73
C GLU A 230 26.85 11.43 6.42
N GLY A 231 26.64 12.56 5.71
CA GLY A 231 27.58 13.01 4.75
C GLY A 231 28.90 12.99 5.48
N SER A 232 29.79 12.12 5.07
CA SER A 232 31.20 12.26 5.28
C SER A 232 31.54 13.66 4.75
N VAL A 233 31.49 14.63 5.64
CA VAL A 233 32.18 15.89 5.44
C VAL A 233 33.65 15.53 5.63
N ASP A 234 34.27 15.09 4.53
CA ASP A 234 35.70 15.24 4.37
C ASP A 234 35.94 16.75 4.44
N THR A 235 36.21 17.22 5.62
CA THR A 235 36.86 18.50 5.86
C THR A 235 38.30 18.33 5.40
N PRO A 236 38.72 18.94 4.27
CA PRO A 236 40.15 19.10 4.06
C PRO A 236 40.64 20.03 5.18
N GLU A 237 41.55 19.51 6.01
CA GLU A 237 42.39 20.35 6.87
C GLU A 237 43.06 21.37 5.98
N VAL A 238 42.54 22.59 6.01
CA VAL A 238 43.27 23.76 5.48
C VAL A 238 44.18 24.23 6.61
N GLU A 239 45.46 23.89 6.49
CA GLU A 239 46.52 24.47 7.26
C GLU A 239 46.40 26.01 7.20
N ALA A 240 46.27 26.61 8.36
CA ALA A 240 46.30 28.04 8.57
C ALA A 240 47.72 28.54 8.25
N GLN A 241 47.89 29.18 7.12
CA GLN A 241 48.98 30.12 6.93
C GLN A 241 48.42 31.54 7.01
N GLU A 242 48.71 32.16 8.15
CA GLU A 242 48.64 33.61 8.33
C GLU A 242 49.56 34.30 7.34
N THR A 243 49.00 35.12 6.44
CA THR A 243 49.69 36.30 5.89
C THR A 243 48.67 37.39 5.64
N VAL A 244 48.72 38.39 6.49
CA VAL A 244 48.11 39.70 6.29
C VAL A 244 48.91 40.41 5.23
N PRO A 245 48.32 41.11 4.27
CA PRO A 245 48.85 42.36 3.75
C PRO A 245 47.86 43.51 3.92
N THR A 246 48.40 44.52 4.46
CA THR A 246 48.09 45.92 4.63
C THR A 246 47.42 46.58 3.42
N LEU A 247 46.47 47.44 3.75
CA LEU A 247 45.89 48.48 2.87
C LEU A 247 46.96 49.38 2.27
N GLU A 248 46.90 49.63 0.97
CA GLU A 248 47.15 50.93 0.39
C GLU A 248 46.83 50.94 -1.11
N GLU A 249 46.04 51.95 -1.50
CA GLU A 249 46.05 52.79 -2.73
C GLU A 249 45.77 52.09 -4.11
N VAL A 250 45.04 52.61 -5.01
CA VAL A 250 44.62 53.97 -5.48
C VAL A 250 43.73 53.76 -6.72
N SER A 251 42.68 54.53 -6.77
CA SER A 251 41.97 55.10 -7.92
C SER A 251 42.41 54.75 -9.35
N ASN A 252 41.46 54.41 -10.21
CA ASN A 252 41.15 55.15 -11.43
C ASN A 252 40.01 54.49 -12.22
N ALA A 253 38.93 55.22 -12.40
CA ALA A 253 37.99 55.04 -13.50
C ALA A 253 38.60 55.64 -14.79
N PRO A 254 38.17 55.28 -16.00
CA PRO A 254 37.06 56.03 -16.60
C PRO A 254 36.08 55.22 -17.46
N ASP A 255 34.84 55.62 -17.32
CA ASP A 255 34.01 56.27 -18.36
C ASP A 255 33.37 55.36 -19.47
N ALA A 256 32.05 55.56 -19.56
CA ALA A 256 31.07 54.99 -20.46
C ALA A 256 31.31 55.32 -21.96
N PRO A 257 30.51 54.75 -22.89
CA PRO A 257 29.25 55.42 -23.20
C PRO A 257 28.04 54.47 -23.54
N ALA A 258 26.89 55.10 -23.39
CA ALA A 258 25.57 54.71 -23.80
C ALA A 258 25.32 54.78 -25.31
N ALA A 259 24.37 53.98 -25.77
CA ALA A 259 23.43 54.31 -26.87
C ALA A 259 22.32 53.22 -26.88
N GLU A 260 21.09 53.64 -26.59
CA GLU A 260 19.98 53.90 -27.53
C GLU A 260 19.58 52.62 -28.30
N GLY A 261 18.42 52.06 -28.27
CA GLY A 261 17.09 52.59 -28.32
C GLY A 261 16.35 51.84 -29.41
N ALA A 262 15.20 51.26 -29.14
CA ALA A 262 14.04 51.22 -30.04
C ALA A 262 12.98 50.19 -29.58
N GLU A 263 11.91 50.68 -29.07
CA GLU A 263 10.55 50.12 -29.14
C GLU A 263 9.94 50.48 -30.50
N PRO A 264 8.64 50.13 -30.75
CA PRO A 264 7.96 48.85 -30.88
C PRO A 264 7.25 48.73 -32.25
N SER A 265 6.62 47.64 -32.55
CA SER A 265 5.50 47.63 -33.48
C SER A 265 4.49 46.51 -33.18
N ASN A 266 3.30 46.98 -32.86
CA ASN A 266 1.98 46.42 -32.96
C ASN A 266 1.69 46.02 -34.41
N ASP A 267 0.91 44.95 -34.58
CA ASP A 267 -0.21 44.78 -35.52
C ASP A 267 -0.83 43.39 -35.27
N GLU A 268 -1.97 43.32 -34.76
CA GLU A 268 -3.39 43.30 -35.17
C GLU A 268 -3.71 42.27 -36.29
N LYS A 269 -4.80 41.53 -35.98
CA LYS A 269 -5.83 40.83 -36.84
C LYS A 269 -5.40 39.52 -37.46
N GLY A 270 -6.26 38.51 -37.44
CA GLY A 270 -7.69 38.35 -37.63
C GLY A 270 -8.12 36.89 -37.63
N GLU A 271 -9.33 36.73 -37.37
CA GLU A 271 -10.36 35.75 -37.62
C GLU A 271 -10.08 34.50 -38.49
N GLY A 272 -10.69 33.39 -38.02
CA GLY A 272 -10.89 32.14 -38.78
C GLY A 272 -11.41 31.07 -37.84
#